data_82078d220281530afd0097a762ccaf0c
#
_entry.id   82078d220281530afd0097a762ccaf0c
#
_cell.length_a   1.000
_cell.length_b   1.000
_cell.length_c   1.000
_cell.angle_alpha   90.00
_cell.angle_beta   90.00
_cell.angle_gamma   90.00
#
_symmetry.space_group_name_H-M   'P 1'
#
loop_
_entity.id
_entity.type
_entity.pdbx_description
1 polymer ?
#
loop_
_entity_poly.entity_id
_entity_poly.type
_entity_poly.pdbx_seq_one_letter_code
_entity_poly.pdbx_strand_id
1 'polypeptide(L)'
;QEEIGLDFFTYGNGLVSLFYPFIKMLTCKECKHSLPAKDSKYYFRGMSFYFECPKCHSHGEAEVSDQYIRSPRGIRLLRWNPEDIDIQYSDVTGRTTYFYRMPRQLRNDITMGKKHVIEEVPQLFIDALRKKRAIVFSPDNLFHFKRPTLAGKDRGWGMPLVLPVLKDVFYLQVLKKAQESIALEHIVPLR
;
A
#
# COMPACT_ATOMS: atom_id res chain seq x y z
N GLN A 1 10.88 -4.71 -11.86
CA GLN A 1 11.35 -3.44 -12.45
C GLN A 1 10.40 -2.93 -13.55
N GLU A 2 9.86 -3.82 -14.39
CA GLU A 2 8.90 -3.45 -15.46
C GLU A 2 7.64 -2.78 -14.94
N GLU A 3 7.07 -3.27 -13.84
CA GLU A 3 5.86 -2.70 -13.23
C GLU A 3 6.06 -1.27 -12.71
N ILE A 4 7.23 -0.95 -12.17
CA ILE A 4 7.56 0.41 -11.69
C ILE A 4 7.67 1.36 -12.89
N GLY A 5 8.27 0.89 -13.98
CA GLY A 5 8.33 1.61 -15.24
C GLY A 5 6.94 1.87 -15.81
N LEU A 6 6.07 0.86 -15.78
CA LEU A 6 4.69 0.97 -16.24
C LEU A 6 3.92 2.02 -15.43
N ASP A 7 4.04 2.03 -14.10
CA ASP A 7 3.41 3.04 -13.25
C ASP A 7 3.91 4.44 -13.58
N PHE A 8 5.24 4.59 -13.77
CA PHE A 8 5.82 5.87 -14.13
C PHE A 8 5.29 6.40 -15.47
N PHE A 9 5.15 5.55 -16.47
CA PHE A 9 4.62 5.94 -17.77
C PHE A 9 3.09 6.18 -17.74
N THR A 10 2.35 5.34 -17.02
CA THR A 10 0.88 5.39 -16.99
C THR A 10 0.38 6.52 -16.08
N TYR A 11 0.92 6.59 -14.86
CA TYR A 11 0.45 7.56 -13.86
C TYR A 11 1.38 8.77 -13.71
N GLY A 12 2.55 8.76 -14.34
CA GLY A 12 3.59 9.76 -14.14
C GLY A 12 4.30 9.65 -12.78
N ASN A 13 4.02 8.58 -12.04
CA ASN A 13 4.48 8.39 -10.67
C ASN A 13 4.84 6.93 -10.43
N GLY A 14 6.05 6.67 -9.94
CA GLY A 14 6.48 5.37 -9.45
C GLY A 14 6.83 5.48 -7.97
N LEU A 15 6.19 4.70 -7.13
CA LEU A 15 6.37 4.74 -5.68
C LEU A 15 6.93 3.40 -5.20
N VAL A 16 8.11 3.46 -4.58
CA VAL A 16 8.86 2.27 -4.15
C VAL A 16 9.40 2.48 -2.75
N SER A 17 9.33 1.46 -1.92
CA SER A 17 9.99 1.44 -0.62
C SER A 17 10.87 0.22 -0.42
N LEU A 18 11.79 0.31 0.54
CA LEU A 18 12.56 -0.82 1.02
C LEU A 18 11.76 -1.55 2.08
N PHE A 19 11.51 -2.84 1.86
CA PHE A 19 10.93 -3.72 2.86
C PHE A 19 12.04 -4.54 3.52
N TYR A 20 12.16 -4.37 4.81
CA TYR A 20 13.10 -5.14 5.63
C TYR A 20 12.37 -6.34 6.23
N PRO A 21 12.94 -7.55 6.12
CA PRO A 21 12.36 -8.72 6.77
C PRO A 21 12.35 -8.54 8.28
N PHE A 22 11.30 -9.00 8.93
CA PHE A 22 11.15 -8.92 10.38
C PHE A 22 10.55 -10.20 10.95
N ILE A 23 10.75 -10.40 12.23
CA ILE A 23 10.08 -11.43 13.02
C ILE A 23 9.16 -10.72 14.01
N LYS A 24 7.90 -11.10 14.01
CA LYS A 24 6.93 -10.57 14.97
C LYS A 24 7.14 -11.25 16.32
N MET A 25 7.43 -10.44 17.34
CA MET A 25 7.68 -10.89 18.70
C MET A 25 6.48 -10.59 19.58
N LEU A 26 6.07 -11.56 20.36
CA LEU A 26 5.05 -11.44 21.40
C LEU A 26 5.73 -11.38 22.76
N THR A 27 5.55 -10.30 23.48
CA THR A 27 6.17 -10.06 24.79
C THR A 27 5.10 -10.10 25.88
N CYS A 28 5.34 -10.89 26.91
CA CYS A 28 4.46 -10.95 28.07
C CYS A 28 4.53 -9.63 28.86
N LYS A 29 3.37 -9.07 29.22
CA LYS A 29 3.31 -7.82 29.99
C LYS A 29 3.82 -7.97 31.42
N GLU A 30 3.71 -9.17 32.01
CA GLU A 30 4.09 -9.42 33.40
C GLU A 30 5.58 -9.75 33.56
N CYS A 31 6.06 -10.79 32.89
CA CYS A 31 7.44 -11.26 33.07
C CYS A 31 8.41 -10.80 31.98
N LYS A 32 7.94 -10.01 31.00
CA LYS A 32 8.72 -9.48 29.87
C LYS A 32 9.41 -10.56 29.01
N HIS A 33 8.94 -11.80 29.11
CA HIS A 33 9.45 -12.87 28.26
C HIS A 33 8.93 -12.69 26.84
N SER A 34 9.81 -12.72 25.85
CA SER A 34 9.48 -12.52 24.43
C SER A 34 9.68 -13.81 23.64
N LEU A 35 8.71 -14.10 22.76
CA LEU A 35 8.72 -15.25 21.87
C LEU A 35 8.31 -14.82 20.46
N PRO A 36 8.85 -15.49 19.42
CA PRO A 36 8.34 -15.30 18.06
C PRO A 36 6.86 -15.72 17.97
N ALA A 37 6.06 -14.95 17.27
CA ALA A 37 4.65 -15.26 17.07
C ALA A 37 4.46 -16.64 16.40
N LYS A 38 5.36 -17.01 15.48
CA LYS A 38 5.33 -18.31 14.79
C LYS A 38 5.47 -19.51 15.73
N ASP A 39 6.22 -19.36 16.82
CA ASP A 39 6.54 -20.43 17.77
C ASP A 39 5.58 -20.45 18.96
N SER A 40 4.67 -19.48 19.05
CA SER A 40 3.72 -19.35 20.15
C SER A 40 2.30 -19.74 19.73
N LYS A 41 1.56 -20.32 20.70
CA LYS A 41 0.12 -20.50 20.55
C LYS A 41 -0.58 -19.22 20.96
N TYR A 42 -1.04 -18.46 19.97
CA TYR A 42 -1.77 -17.23 20.22
C TYR A 42 -3.14 -17.24 19.54
N TYR A 43 -4.02 -16.38 20.00
CA TYR A 43 -5.26 -16.03 19.31
C TYR A 43 -5.33 -14.51 19.11
N PHE A 44 -5.96 -14.11 18.02
CA PHE A 44 -6.08 -12.72 17.64
C PHE A 44 -7.53 -12.28 17.77
N ARG A 45 -7.78 -11.25 18.59
CA ARG A 45 -9.13 -10.71 18.83
C ARG A 45 -9.06 -9.21 19.04
N GLY A 46 -9.97 -8.47 18.40
CA GLY A 46 -10.03 -7.01 18.57
C GLY A 46 -8.76 -6.29 18.15
N MET A 47 -8.02 -6.82 17.15
CA MET A 47 -6.73 -6.31 16.68
C MET A 47 -5.61 -6.37 17.74
N SER A 48 -5.75 -7.27 18.71
CA SER A 48 -4.73 -7.56 19.74
C SER A 48 -4.40 -9.04 19.74
N PHE A 49 -3.15 -9.34 20.09
CA PHE A 49 -2.65 -10.70 20.25
C PHE A 49 -2.78 -11.12 21.70
N TYR A 50 -3.31 -12.30 21.93
CA TYR A 50 -3.42 -12.92 23.25
C TYR A 50 -2.72 -14.26 23.23
N PHE A 51 -1.92 -14.53 24.24
CA PHE A 51 -1.19 -15.79 24.35
C PHE A 51 -1.02 -16.22 25.81
N GLU A 52 -0.69 -17.50 26.00
CA GLU A 52 -0.27 -18.03 27.28
C GLU A 52 1.27 -17.98 27.35
N CYS A 53 1.78 -17.29 28.34
CA CYS A 53 3.23 -17.18 28.52
C CYS A 53 3.82 -18.51 29.05
N PRO A 54 4.77 -19.13 28.37
CA PRO A 54 5.34 -20.39 28.81
C PRO A 54 6.20 -20.26 30.08
N LYS A 55 6.61 -19.03 30.46
CA LYS A 55 7.46 -18.77 31.61
C LYS A 55 6.67 -18.54 32.89
N CYS A 56 5.62 -17.74 32.85
CA CYS A 56 4.84 -17.38 34.04
C CYS A 56 3.41 -17.90 34.00
N HIS A 57 3.02 -18.59 32.93
CA HIS A 57 1.68 -19.15 32.70
C HIS A 57 0.54 -18.11 32.76
N SER A 58 0.88 -16.84 32.70
CA SER A 58 -0.15 -15.79 32.60
C SER A 58 -0.81 -15.82 31.23
N HIS A 59 -2.15 -15.67 31.25
CA HIS A 59 -2.95 -15.51 30.05
C HIS A 59 -3.29 -14.03 29.88
N GLY A 60 -2.91 -13.43 28.75
CA GLY A 60 -3.22 -12.02 28.56
C GLY A 60 -2.85 -11.48 27.18
N GLU A 61 -3.11 -10.21 27.02
CA GLU A 61 -2.74 -9.46 25.82
C GLU A 61 -1.22 -9.32 25.77
N ALA A 62 -0.64 -9.71 24.62
CA ALA A 62 0.78 -9.53 24.33
C ALA A 62 1.12 -8.09 23.96
N GLU A 63 2.28 -7.63 24.37
CA GLU A 63 2.94 -6.50 23.76
C GLU A 63 3.65 -6.98 22.48
N VAL A 64 3.32 -6.40 21.34
CA VAL A 64 3.82 -6.86 20.04
C VAL A 64 4.85 -5.89 19.49
N SER A 65 5.97 -6.45 19.04
CA SER A 65 7.02 -5.68 18.37
C SER A 65 7.54 -6.43 17.14
N ASP A 66 7.97 -5.68 16.13
CA ASP A 66 8.61 -6.23 14.95
C ASP A 66 10.12 -6.11 15.11
N GLN A 67 10.80 -7.26 15.19
CA GLN A 67 12.24 -7.31 15.25
C GLN A 67 12.80 -7.46 13.84
N TYR A 68 13.41 -6.40 13.32
CA TYR A 68 13.99 -6.42 11.99
C TYR A 68 15.24 -7.28 11.90
N ILE A 69 15.31 -8.11 10.87
CA ILE A 69 16.46 -8.97 10.59
C ILE A 69 17.48 -8.14 9.81
N ARG A 70 18.66 -7.95 10.41
CA ARG A 70 19.78 -7.21 9.79
C ARG A 70 20.54 -8.09 8.79
N SER A 71 19.83 -8.68 7.83
CA SER A 71 20.46 -9.46 6.77
C SER A 71 20.18 -8.79 5.42
N PRO A 72 21.18 -8.57 4.57
CA PRO A 72 20.97 -8.03 3.25
C PRO A 72 20.17 -8.97 2.34
N ARG A 73 20.15 -10.28 2.66
CA ARG A 73 19.43 -11.33 1.92
C ARG A 73 17.95 -11.32 2.21
N GLY A 74 17.20 -10.44 2.22
CA GLY A 74 15.75 -10.44 2.50
C GLY A 74 15.15 -9.08 2.29
N ILE A 75 16.00 -8.11 2.02
CA ILE A 75 15.54 -6.77 1.65
C ILE A 75 14.88 -6.86 0.29
N ARG A 76 13.66 -6.36 0.20
CA ARG A 76 12.86 -6.35 -1.03
C ARG A 76 12.47 -4.93 -1.38
N LEU A 77 12.44 -4.64 -2.67
CA LEU A 77 11.79 -3.46 -3.18
C LEU A 77 10.28 -3.72 -3.22
N LEU A 78 9.53 -2.93 -2.48
CA LEU A 78 8.08 -2.99 -2.45
C LEU A 78 7.53 -1.86 -3.30
N ARG A 79 6.84 -2.23 -4.38
CA ARG A 79 6.09 -1.30 -5.21
C ARG A 79 4.76 -0.96 -4.53
N TRP A 80 4.41 0.30 -4.53
CA TRP A 80 3.13 0.79 -4.05
C TRP A 80 2.26 1.24 -5.21
N ASN A 81 1.00 0.83 -5.19
CA ASN A 81 0.04 1.31 -6.18
C ASN A 81 -0.21 2.81 -5.93
N PRO A 82 -0.02 3.69 -6.94
CA PRO A 82 -0.28 5.12 -6.81
C PRO A 82 -1.70 5.46 -6.33
N GLU A 83 -2.69 4.61 -6.63
CA GLU A 83 -4.09 4.78 -6.20
C GLU A 83 -4.27 4.65 -4.67
N ASP A 84 -3.39 3.89 -4.01
CA ASP A 84 -3.43 3.66 -2.57
C ASP A 84 -2.61 4.68 -1.78
N ILE A 85 -1.93 5.59 -2.46
CA ILE A 85 -1.09 6.63 -1.85
C ILE A 85 -1.76 7.99 -1.99
N ASP A 86 -1.84 8.71 -0.89
CA ASP A 86 -2.25 10.11 -0.85
C ASP A 86 -1.02 10.99 -0.64
N ILE A 87 -0.87 12.01 -1.47
CA ILE A 87 0.30 12.88 -1.44
C ILE A 87 -0.16 14.27 -0.99
N GLN A 88 0.36 14.73 0.13
CA GLN A 88 0.14 16.08 0.63
C GLN A 88 1.40 16.90 0.47
N TYR A 89 1.29 17.98 -0.27
CA TYR A 89 2.36 18.94 -0.47
C TYR A 89 2.11 20.20 0.37
N SER A 90 3.11 20.63 1.09
CA SER A 90 3.08 21.89 1.86
C SER A 90 3.75 23.00 1.05
N ASP A 91 2.99 23.99 0.60
CA ASP A 91 3.51 25.15 -0.13
C ASP A 91 4.47 25.99 0.72
N VAL A 92 4.30 25.94 2.06
CA VAL A 92 5.12 26.72 2.99
C VAL A 92 6.50 26.12 3.21
N THR A 93 6.55 24.77 3.34
CA THR A 93 7.80 24.06 3.65
C THR A 93 8.44 23.42 2.42
N GLY A 94 7.74 23.35 1.30
CA GLY A 94 8.15 22.62 0.10
C GLY A 94 8.26 21.11 0.31
N ARG A 95 7.74 20.58 1.45
CA ARG A 95 7.84 19.17 1.79
C ARG A 95 6.60 18.40 1.33
N THR A 96 6.85 17.19 0.86
CA THR A 96 5.81 16.23 0.47
C THR A 96 5.69 15.17 1.56
N THR A 97 4.46 14.91 2.00
CA THR A 97 4.13 13.84 2.94
C THR A 97 3.27 12.81 2.24
N TYR A 98 3.59 11.54 2.42
CA TYR A 98 2.93 10.43 1.78
C TYR A 98 2.12 9.63 2.79
N PHE A 99 0.85 9.39 2.47
CA PHE A 99 -0.08 8.64 3.31
C PHE A 99 -0.54 7.40 2.56
N TYR A 100 -0.47 6.25 3.22
CA TYR A 100 -0.99 5.01 2.66
C TYR A 100 -2.44 4.79 3.06
N ARG A 101 -3.28 4.56 2.07
CA ARG A 101 -4.67 4.15 2.23
C ARG A 101 -4.76 2.63 2.10
N MET A 102 -4.92 1.96 3.23
CA MET A 102 -4.99 0.51 3.24
C MET A 102 -6.18 0.00 2.41
N PRO A 103 -5.95 -0.89 1.41
CA PRO A 103 -7.01 -1.49 0.60
C PRO A 103 -8.05 -2.21 1.45
N ARG A 104 -9.30 -2.24 1.00
CA ARG A 104 -10.41 -2.87 1.73
C ARG A 104 -10.15 -4.34 2.04
N GLN A 105 -9.56 -5.08 1.08
CA GLN A 105 -9.26 -6.50 1.25
C GLN A 105 -8.26 -6.72 2.39
N LEU A 106 -7.12 -6.03 2.40
CA LEU A 106 -6.12 -6.14 3.45
C LEU A 106 -6.69 -5.78 4.82
N ARG A 107 -7.52 -4.72 4.86
CA ARG A 107 -8.21 -4.29 6.08
C ARG A 107 -9.13 -5.38 6.63
N ASN A 108 -9.92 -6.01 5.77
CA ASN A 108 -10.80 -7.11 6.14
C ASN A 108 -10.00 -8.34 6.61
N ASP A 109 -8.92 -8.69 5.91
CA ASP A 109 -8.09 -9.83 6.26
C ASP A 109 -7.41 -9.67 7.63
N ILE A 110 -6.94 -8.46 7.96
CA ILE A 110 -6.42 -8.14 9.30
C ILE A 110 -7.55 -8.20 10.35
N THR A 111 -8.72 -7.63 10.06
CA THR A 111 -9.85 -7.61 10.99
C THR A 111 -10.37 -9.02 11.28
N MET A 112 -10.39 -9.89 10.27
CA MET A 112 -10.75 -11.31 10.42
C MET A 112 -9.65 -12.13 11.13
N GLY A 113 -8.47 -11.56 11.33
CA GLY A 113 -7.36 -12.24 12.00
C GLY A 113 -6.78 -13.41 11.20
N LYS A 114 -6.72 -13.31 9.86
CA LYS A 114 -6.12 -14.34 9.04
C LYS A 114 -4.65 -14.51 9.42
N LYS A 115 -4.29 -15.67 9.96
CA LYS A 115 -2.99 -15.94 10.58
C LYS A 115 -1.81 -15.54 9.70
N HIS A 116 -1.79 -15.97 8.43
CA HIS A 116 -0.73 -15.64 7.49
C HIS A 116 -0.59 -14.13 7.25
N VAL A 117 -1.70 -13.37 7.24
CA VAL A 117 -1.67 -11.91 7.02
C VAL A 117 -1.15 -11.20 8.28
N ILE A 118 -1.67 -11.54 9.46
CA ILE A 118 -1.28 -10.85 10.71
C ILE A 118 0.17 -11.13 11.10
N GLU A 119 0.76 -12.26 10.68
CA GLU A 119 2.18 -12.58 10.92
C GLU A 119 3.12 -11.85 9.94
N GLU A 120 2.69 -11.62 8.71
CA GLU A 120 3.52 -11.01 7.66
C GLU A 120 3.40 -9.48 7.59
N VAL A 121 2.28 -8.93 8.05
CA VAL A 121 2.06 -7.47 8.03
C VAL A 121 2.76 -6.83 9.23
N PRO A 122 3.54 -5.74 9.03
CA PRO A 122 4.17 -5.02 10.13
C PRO A 122 3.15 -4.54 11.17
N GLN A 123 3.55 -4.52 12.45
CA GLN A 123 2.67 -4.12 13.55
C GLN A 123 2.10 -2.71 13.38
N LEU A 124 2.85 -1.83 12.73
CA LEU A 124 2.43 -0.47 12.40
C LEU A 124 1.07 -0.44 11.65
N PHE A 125 0.83 -1.41 10.76
CA PHE A 125 -0.43 -1.50 9.99
C PHE A 125 -1.61 -1.89 10.87
N ILE A 126 -1.40 -2.85 11.77
CA ILE A 126 -2.41 -3.30 12.73
C ILE A 126 -2.77 -2.15 13.70
N ASP A 127 -1.76 -1.44 14.20
CA ASP A 127 -1.94 -0.31 15.10
C ASP A 127 -2.62 0.88 14.42
N ALA A 128 -2.27 1.17 13.17
CA ALA A 128 -2.90 2.21 12.39
C ALA A 128 -4.39 1.91 12.16
N LEU A 129 -4.72 0.65 11.87
CA LEU A 129 -6.09 0.21 11.70
C LEU A 129 -6.87 0.29 13.01
N ARG A 130 -6.29 -0.16 14.14
CA ARG A 130 -6.89 -0.09 15.48
C ARG A 130 -7.18 1.35 15.89
N LYS A 131 -6.23 2.26 15.63
CA LYS A 131 -6.34 3.69 15.97
C LYS A 131 -7.08 4.52 14.91
N LYS A 132 -7.52 3.89 13.81
CA LYS A 132 -8.17 4.55 12.65
C LYS A 132 -7.33 5.73 12.11
N ARG A 133 -6.02 5.55 12.05
CA ARG A 133 -5.07 6.55 11.54
C ARG A 133 -4.53 6.14 10.17
N ALA A 134 -4.23 7.13 9.33
CA ALA A 134 -3.47 6.89 8.11
C ALA A 134 -2.02 6.51 8.46
N ILE A 135 -1.43 5.66 7.62
CA ILE A 135 -0.01 5.31 7.73
C ILE A 135 0.78 6.35 6.97
N VAL A 136 1.69 7.01 7.68
CA VAL A 136 2.59 8.01 7.09
C VAL A 136 3.90 7.33 6.75
N PHE A 137 4.36 7.48 5.52
CA PHE A 137 5.68 7.00 5.13
C PHE A 137 6.78 7.90 5.68
N SER A 138 7.86 7.26 6.16
CA SER A 138 9.09 7.98 6.42
C SER A 138 9.71 8.46 5.10
N PRO A 139 10.14 9.72 4.99
CA PRO A 139 10.78 10.23 3.79
C PRO A 139 12.05 9.45 3.41
N ASP A 140 12.70 8.80 4.37
CA ASP A 140 13.93 8.03 4.15
C ASP A 140 13.67 6.63 3.56
N ASN A 141 12.42 6.17 3.59
CA ASN A 141 12.06 4.81 3.16
C ASN A 141 11.17 4.77 1.92
N LEU A 142 10.64 5.90 1.46
CA LEU A 142 9.82 5.97 0.25
C LEU A 142 10.53 6.75 -0.83
N PHE A 143 10.82 6.08 -1.94
CA PHE A 143 11.37 6.68 -3.15
C PHE A 143 10.25 6.97 -4.12
N HIS A 144 10.07 8.24 -4.43
CA HIS A 144 9.07 8.70 -5.39
C HIS A 144 9.75 9.14 -6.69
N PHE A 145 9.58 8.35 -7.73
CA PHE A 145 9.97 8.69 -9.10
C PHE A 145 8.79 9.42 -9.75
N LYS A 146 8.92 10.72 -9.96
CA LYS A 146 7.86 11.51 -10.58
C LYS A 146 8.34 12.20 -11.84
N ARG A 147 7.45 12.30 -12.82
CA ARG A 147 7.69 13.12 -13.99
C ARG A 147 7.38 14.58 -13.64
N PRO A 148 8.31 15.52 -13.89
CA PRO A 148 8.07 16.93 -13.62
C PRO A 148 6.90 17.45 -14.45
N THR A 149 6.12 18.36 -13.89
CA THR A 149 5.06 19.07 -14.58
C THR A 149 5.63 20.32 -15.22
N LEU A 150 5.13 20.65 -16.44
CA LEU A 150 5.56 21.86 -17.17
C LEU A 150 5.20 23.16 -16.43
N ALA A 151 4.20 23.11 -15.54
CA ALA A 151 3.69 24.30 -14.86
C ALA A 151 4.42 24.65 -13.55
N GLY A 152 5.42 23.84 -13.10
CA GLY A 152 6.12 24.05 -11.83
C GLY A 152 5.27 23.97 -10.56
N LYS A 153 3.96 23.75 -10.72
CA LYS A 153 2.99 23.61 -9.62
C LYS A 153 2.58 22.14 -9.42
N ASP A 154 3.57 21.27 -9.39
CA ASP A 154 3.33 19.86 -9.15
C ASP A 154 3.04 19.61 -7.66
N ARG A 155 1.86 19.80 -7.21
CA ARG A 155 1.40 19.55 -5.82
C ARG A 155 1.73 18.13 -5.29
N GLY A 156 2.96 17.68 -5.58
CA GLY A 156 3.50 16.37 -5.22
C GLY A 156 3.31 15.27 -6.26
N TRP A 157 2.35 15.37 -7.18
CA TRP A 157 2.09 14.38 -8.21
C TRP A 157 2.86 14.67 -9.52
N GLY A 158 3.33 13.60 -10.17
CA GLY A 158 3.90 13.68 -11.52
C GLY A 158 2.80 13.65 -12.60
N MET A 159 3.11 14.12 -13.79
CA MET A 159 2.18 14.15 -14.92
C MET A 159 2.28 12.88 -15.77
N PRO A 160 1.18 12.14 -16.00
CA PRO A 160 1.18 10.97 -16.88
C PRO A 160 1.61 11.30 -18.30
N LEU A 161 2.40 10.41 -18.92
CA LEU A 161 2.76 10.54 -20.34
C LEU A 161 1.56 10.40 -21.27
N VAL A 162 0.60 9.62 -20.83
CA VAL A 162 -0.62 9.30 -21.58
C VAL A 162 -1.60 10.48 -21.64
N LEU A 163 -1.49 11.43 -20.71
CA LEU A 163 -2.45 12.53 -20.59
C LEU A 163 -2.62 13.39 -21.85
N PRO A 164 -1.57 13.79 -22.58
CA PRO A 164 -1.72 14.54 -23.84
C PRO A 164 -2.46 13.75 -24.92
N VAL A 165 -2.31 12.42 -24.92
CA VAL A 165 -2.86 11.52 -25.94
C VAL A 165 -4.33 11.14 -25.63
N LEU A 166 -4.77 11.28 -24.37
CA LEU A 166 -6.14 10.91 -23.97
C LEU A 166 -7.22 11.59 -24.79
N LYS A 167 -7.04 12.86 -25.14
CA LYS A 167 -7.96 13.62 -25.96
C LYS A 167 -8.13 12.99 -27.35
N ASP A 168 -7.03 12.59 -27.96
CA ASP A 168 -7.02 12.01 -29.30
C ASP A 168 -7.63 10.60 -29.28
N VAL A 169 -7.29 9.80 -28.25
CA VAL A 169 -7.90 8.48 -28.05
C VAL A 169 -9.41 8.57 -27.85
N PHE A 170 -9.87 9.53 -27.06
CA PHE A 170 -11.31 9.75 -26.88
C PHE A 170 -11.98 10.14 -28.19
N TYR A 171 -11.39 11.04 -28.97
CA TYR A 171 -11.88 11.45 -30.27
C TYR A 171 -11.96 10.28 -31.25
N LEU A 172 -10.92 9.43 -31.31
CA LEU A 172 -10.90 8.22 -32.12
C LEU A 172 -12.00 7.23 -31.71
N GLN A 173 -12.28 7.08 -30.44
CA GLN A 173 -13.37 6.21 -29.96
C GLN A 173 -14.74 6.73 -30.41
N VAL A 174 -14.95 8.05 -30.35
CA VAL A 174 -16.20 8.67 -30.81
C VAL A 174 -16.37 8.44 -32.31
N LEU A 175 -15.32 8.68 -33.11
CA LEU A 175 -15.33 8.44 -34.56
C LEU A 175 -15.62 6.96 -34.88
N LYS A 176 -14.99 6.04 -34.18
CA LYS A 176 -15.22 4.59 -34.37
C LYS A 176 -16.68 4.23 -34.12
N LYS A 177 -17.28 4.72 -33.03
CA LYS A 177 -18.70 4.50 -32.74
C LYS A 177 -19.63 5.10 -33.79
N ALA A 178 -19.30 6.29 -34.29
CA ALA A 178 -20.06 6.92 -35.36
C ALA A 178 -20.00 6.07 -36.66
N GLN A 179 -18.82 5.57 -37.03
CA GLN A 179 -18.66 4.65 -38.17
C GLN A 179 -19.44 3.35 -38.01
N GLU A 180 -19.42 2.77 -36.82
CA GLU A 180 -20.19 1.57 -36.50
C GLU A 180 -21.71 1.81 -36.63
N SER A 181 -22.21 2.97 -36.19
CA SER A 181 -23.62 3.36 -36.34
C SER A 181 -24.02 3.50 -37.82
N ILE A 182 -23.20 4.21 -38.61
CA ILE A 182 -23.44 4.38 -40.05
C ILE A 182 -23.41 3.00 -40.75
N ALA A 183 -22.47 2.14 -40.41
CA ALA A 183 -22.39 0.81 -41.00
C ALA A 183 -23.65 -0.03 -40.70
N LEU A 184 -24.17 0.05 -39.47
CA LEU A 184 -25.39 -0.63 -39.07
C LEU A 184 -26.63 -0.12 -39.82
N GLU A 185 -26.74 1.19 -40.03
CA GLU A 185 -27.84 1.80 -40.82
C GLU A 185 -27.83 1.33 -42.28
N HIS A 186 -26.64 1.12 -42.85
CA HIS A 186 -26.54 0.60 -44.23
C HIS A 186 -26.72 -0.92 -44.36
N ILE A 187 -26.56 -1.69 -43.30
CA ILE A 187 -26.77 -3.15 -43.31
C ILE A 187 -28.25 -3.52 -43.11
N VAL A 188 -29.04 -2.69 -42.46
CA VAL A 188 -30.49 -2.92 -42.30
C VAL A 188 -31.22 -2.37 -43.52
N PRO A 189 -31.69 -3.22 -44.44
CA PRO A 189 -32.52 -2.71 -45.56
C PRO A 189 -33.81 -2.17 -44.95
N LEU A 190 -34.04 -0.86 -45.16
CA LEU A 190 -35.36 -0.27 -44.91
C LEU A 190 -36.40 -1.03 -45.74
N ARG A 191 -37.22 -1.85 -45.09
CA ARG A 191 -38.43 -2.44 -45.68
C ARG A 191 -39.58 -1.45 -45.52
#